data_01f44cc6e3fb9fa73ee44bfef50aaeeb
#
_entry.id   01f44cc6e3fb9fa73ee44bfef50aaeeb
#
_cell.length_a   1.000
_cell.length_b   1.000
_cell.length_c   1.000
_cell.angle_alpha   90.00
_cell.angle_beta   90.00
_cell.angle_gamma   90.00
#
_symmetry.space_group_name_H-M   'P 1'
#
loop_
_entity.id
_entity.type
_entity.pdbx_description
1 polymer ?
#
loop_
_entity_poly.entity_id
_entity_poly.type
_entity_poly.pdbx_seq_one_letter_code
_entity_poly.pdbx_strand_id
1 'polypeptide(L)'
;GYGKVGAYPMGTVVDVLEARDGWGRTDKGWVSLAYLKAVEGPQRATDNGIAIQEHIISDGRKNRPGRDTNPDTYITIHETGNTAKGADAAAHGAYLDSAAGEDALVSWHYTVDDHAIVQHLPDYETAYHAGDGKDGPGNATSIGIEICVNAGGDFAQAQANAASLVRLLMEDHGIPIDRVVQHAHWNGKDCPKTIRATTGAWEGFLALCRGKTAGVSELGAAVDKLAAAGLINSPDYWKGGVYSAANVQALIIKWAASL
;
A
#
# COMPACT_ATOMS: atom_id res chain seq x y z
N GLY A 1 24.64 -36.27 3.48
CA GLY A 1 24.72 -35.46 2.29
C GLY A 1 23.36 -35.37 1.63
N TYR A 2 22.90 -34.19 1.33
CA TYR A 2 21.65 -33.98 0.61
C TYR A 2 21.85 -34.30 -0.86
N GLY A 3 21.05 -35.18 -1.44
CA GLY A 3 21.13 -35.56 -2.84
C GLY A 3 20.64 -34.47 -3.76
N LYS A 4 21.27 -34.32 -4.96
CA LYS A 4 20.78 -33.43 -6.00
C LYS A 4 19.40 -33.93 -6.47
N VAL A 5 18.37 -33.07 -6.34
CA VAL A 5 16.98 -33.42 -6.70
C VAL A 5 16.56 -32.88 -8.07
N GLY A 6 17.42 -32.07 -8.71
CA GLY A 6 17.15 -31.48 -10.04
C GLY A 6 18.15 -30.39 -10.40
N ALA A 7 17.89 -29.73 -11.52
CA ALA A 7 18.60 -28.52 -11.95
C ALA A 7 17.64 -27.62 -12.69
N TYR A 8 17.85 -26.33 -12.59
CA TYR A 8 17.20 -25.35 -13.48
C TYR A 8 17.98 -25.32 -14.82
N PRO A 9 17.29 -25.22 -15.95
CA PRO A 9 17.94 -24.96 -17.22
C PRO A 9 18.73 -23.64 -17.16
N MET A 10 19.83 -23.57 -17.95
CA MET A 10 20.58 -22.32 -18.05
C MET A 10 19.68 -21.20 -18.56
N GLY A 11 19.77 -20.03 -17.92
CA GLY A 11 18.95 -18.85 -18.24
C GLY A 11 17.57 -18.83 -17.56
N THR A 12 17.23 -19.84 -16.74
CA THR A 12 16.01 -19.79 -15.92
C THR A 12 16.15 -18.70 -14.85
N VAL A 13 15.20 -17.78 -14.78
CA VAL A 13 15.05 -16.83 -13.67
C VAL A 13 14.35 -17.57 -12.53
N VAL A 14 14.88 -17.45 -11.32
CA VAL A 14 14.34 -18.07 -10.11
C VAL A 14 14.31 -17.04 -8.99
N ASP A 15 13.26 -17.03 -8.21
CA ASP A 15 13.16 -16.22 -7.00
C ASP A 15 13.91 -16.91 -5.86
N VAL A 16 14.82 -16.18 -5.22
CA VAL A 16 15.52 -16.64 -4.02
C VAL A 16 14.81 -16.08 -2.81
N LEU A 17 14.03 -16.93 -2.15
CA LEU A 17 13.17 -16.59 -1.01
C LEU A 17 13.95 -16.46 0.30
N GLU A 18 15.12 -17.08 0.39
CA GLU A 18 16.01 -17.09 1.56
C GLU A 18 17.43 -17.37 1.09
N ALA A 19 18.44 -16.74 1.68
CA ALA A 19 19.85 -16.98 1.39
C ALA A 19 20.64 -17.24 2.66
N ARG A 20 21.41 -18.34 2.69
CA ARG A 20 22.34 -18.64 3.77
C ARG A 20 23.48 -19.53 3.30
N ASP A 21 24.68 -19.33 3.86
CA ASP A 21 25.85 -20.19 3.65
C ASP A 21 26.16 -20.48 2.17
N GLY A 22 25.94 -19.49 1.27
CA GLY A 22 26.15 -19.62 -0.17
C GLY A 22 25.06 -20.40 -0.92
N TRP A 23 23.93 -20.69 -0.26
CA TRP A 23 22.76 -21.32 -0.84
C TRP A 23 21.54 -20.41 -0.80
N GLY A 24 20.71 -20.46 -1.84
CA GLY A 24 19.43 -19.78 -1.95
C GLY A 24 18.27 -20.77 -1.97
N ARG A 25 17.23 -20.53 -1.18
CA ARG A 25 15.99 -21.32 -1.20
C ARG A 25 15.05 -20.77 -2.27
N THR A 26 14.56 -21.63 -3.13
CA THR A 26 13.54 -21.35 -4.15
C THR A 26 12.28 -22.17 -3.87
N ASP A 27 11.26 -22.03 -4.68
CA ASP A 27 10.03 -22.86 -4.67
C ASP A 27 10.31 -24.37 -4.82
N LYS A 28 11.44 -24.74 -5.47
CA LYS A 28 11.85 -26.14 -5.74
C LYS A 28 12.97 -26.64 -4.84
N GLY A 29 13.38 -25.86 -3.85
CA GLY A 29 14.42 -26.23 -2.91
C GLY A 29 15.66 -25.33 -2.95
N TRP A 30 16.76 -25.82 -2.39
CA TRP A 30 17.97 -25.03 -2.26
C TRP A 30 18.84 -25.11 -3.51
N VAL A 31 19.33 -23.96 -3.98
CA VAL A 31 20.26 -23.81 -5.10
C VAL A 31 21.55 -23.13 -4.65
N SER A 32 22.68 -23.47 -5.25
CA SER A 32 23.94 -22.77 -4.95
C SER A 32 23.94 -21.38 -5.58
N LEU A 33 24.14 -20.35 -4.78
CA LEU A 33 24.22 -18.96 -5.22
C LEU A 33 25.45 -18.71 -6.13
N ALA A 34 26.48 -19.55 -6.05
CA ALA A 34 27.66 -19.44 -6.91
C ALA A 34 27.35 -19.61 -8.41
N TYR A 35 26.22 -20.21 -8.74
CA TYR A 35 25.78 -20.43 -10.13
C TYR A 35 24.63 -19.49 -10.52
N LEU A 36 24.21 -18.60 -9.64
CA LEU A 36 23.20 -17.60 -9.93
C LEU A 36 23.87 -16.25 -10.22
N LYS A 37 23.34 -15.54 -11.21
CA LYS A 37 23.63 -14.12 -11.43
C LYS A 37 22.38 -13.36 -11.00
N ALA A 38 22.56 -12.37 -10.14
CA ALA A 38 21.45 -11.46 -9.86
C ALA A 38 20.99 -10.83 -11.19
N VAL A 39 19.72 -10.95 -11.47
CA VAL A 39 19.03 -10.19 -12.51
C VAL A 39 18.16 -9.17 -11.78
N GLU A 40 18.27 -7.93 -12.17
CA GLU A 40 17.30 -6.95 -11.77
C GLU A 40 15.96 -7.40 -12.40
N GLY A 41 15.07 -7.90 -11.56
CA GLY A 41 13.68 -8.15 -11.95
C GLY A 41 13.01 -6.84 -12.34
N PRO A 42 11.85 -6.87 -12.97
CA PRO A 42 11.06 -5.66 -13.14
C PRO A 42 10.85 -5.03 -11.76
N GLN A 43 11.25 -3.76 -11.63
CA GLN A 43 11.08 -3.02 -10.37
C GLN A 43 9.60 -3.09 -9.98
N ARG A 44 9.32 -3.52 -8.73
CA ARG A 44 7.95 -3.59 -8.22
C ARG A 44 7.34 -2.20 -8.31
N ALA A 45 6.20 -2.10 -8.94
CA ALA A 45 5.53 -0.83 -9.19
C ALA A 45 4.01 -0.97 -8.93
N THR A 46 3.40 0.12 -8.54
CA THR A 46 1.96 0.21 -8.33
C THR A 46 1.20 0.37 -9.66
N ASP A 47 -0.10 0.17 -9.64
CA ASP A 47 -0.98 0.26 -10.82
C ASP A 47 -1.06 1.67 -11.46
N ASN A 48 -0.65 2.72 -10.73
CA ASN A 48 -0.48 4.06 -11.28
C ASN A 48 0.95 4.34 -11.80
N GLY A 49 1.81 3.31 -11.86
CA GLY A 49 3.13 3.37 -12.47
C GLY A 49 4.26 3.88 -11.58
N ILE A 50 4.02 4.09 -10.27
CA ILE A 50 5.10 4.49 -9.36
C ILE A 50 5.89 3.26 -8.95
N ALA A 51 7.19 3.29 -9.24
CA ALA A 51 8.13 2.26 -8.82
C ALA A 51 8.38 2.35 -7.31
N ILE A 52 8.40 1.21 -6.62
CA ILE A 52 8.76 1.13 -5.21
C ILE A 52 10.28 1.18 -5.10
N GLN A 53 10.78 2.19 -4.42
CA GLN A 53 12.20 2.35 -4.12
C GLN A 53 12.49 1.67 -2.78
N GLU A 54 13.64 1.01 -2.66
CA GLU A 54 14.07 0.41 -1.41
C GLU A 54 15.06 1.31 -0.68
N HIS A 55 14.76 1.60 0.57
CA HIS A 55 15.68 2.16 1.55
C HIS A 55 15.47 1.39 2.85
N ILE A 56 15.95 0.16 2.86
CA ILE A 56 15.73 -0.78 3.96
C ILE A 56 16.58 -0.36 5.15
N ILE A 57 15.96 -0.30 6.34
CA ILE A 57 16.66 -0.04 7.61
C ILE A 57 17.75 -1.08 7.76
N SER A 58 18.97 -0.63 8.05
CA SER A 58 20.15 -1.50 8.19
C SER A 58 19.96 -2.57 9.26
N ASP A 59 20.45 -3.77 9.00
CA ASP A 59 20.43 -4.86 9.96
C ASP A 59 21.12 -4.47 11.28
N GLY A 60 20.54 -4.93 12.39
CA GLY A 60 21.08 -4.67 13.73
C GLY A 60 20.67 -3.33 14.34
N ARG A 61 19.93 -2.48 13.64
CA ARG A 61 19.31 -1.29 14.21
C ARG A 61 18.23 -1.69 15.22
N LYS A 62 18.15 -1.02 16.38
CA LYS A 62 17.17 -1.34 17.44
C LYS A 62 15.72 -1.11 17.01
N ASN A 63 15.49 -0.18 16.07
CA ASN A 63 14.17 0.09 15.51
C ASN A 63 13.76 -0.89 14.39
N ARG A 64 14.66 -1.79 13.95
CA ARG A 64 14.33 -2.94 13.10
C ARG A 64 14.27 -4.20 13.96
N PRO A 65 13.07 -4.70 14.32
CA PRO A 65 12.93 -5.85 15.21
C PRO A 65 13.59 -7.14 14.71
N GLY A 66 13.78 -7.28 13.38
CA GLY A 66 14.38 -8.47 12.76
C GLY A 66 13.56 -9.74 13.02
N ARG A 67 12.24 -9.61 13.12
CA ARG A 67 11.30 -10.72 13.34
C ARG A 67 10.48 -10.97 12.10
N ASP A 68 10.73 -12.07 11.42
CA ASP A 68 10.07 -12.53 10.19
C ASP A 68 8.76 -13.25 10.53
N THR A 69 7.90 -12.60 11.30
CA THR A 69 6.68 -13.21 11.84
C THR A 69 5.42 -12.39 11.60
N ASN A 70 5.50 -11.34 10.78
CA ASN A 70 4.32 -10.60 10.35
C ASN A 70 3.52 -11.47 9.38
N PRO A 71 2.29 -11.88 9.72
CA PRO A 71 1.44 -12.66 8.83
C PRO A 71 0.73 -11.81 7.77
N ASP A 72 1.04 -10.52 7.68
CA ASP A 72 0.48 -9.55 6.71
C ASP A 72 -1.05 -9.61 6.63
N THR A 73 -1.72 -9.53 7.78
CA THR A 73 -3.17 -9.67 7.84
C THR A 73 -3.92 -8.35 7.85
N TYR A 74 -3.22 -7.23 8.06
CA TYR A 74 -3.76 -5.88 8.03
C TYR A 74 -2.83 -4.92 7.29
N ILE A 75 -3.39 -3.83 6.80
CA ILE A 75 -2.64 -2.65 6.38
C ILE A 75 -3.04 -1.49 7.28
N THR A 76 -2.06 -0.85 7.92
CA THR A 76 -2.30 0.27 8.81
C THR A 76 -1.86 1.58 8.15
N ILE A 77 -2.79 2.52 8.05
CA ILE A 77 -2.55 3.84 7.45
C ILE A 77 -2.25 4.86 8.53
N HIS A 78 -1.16 5.59 8.30
CA HIS A 78 -0.66 6.68 9.11
C HIS A 78 -0.47 7.94 8.28
N GLU A 79 -0.27 9.04 8.95
CA GLU A 79 0.33 10.27 8.40
C GLU A 79 1.61 10.57 9.19
N THR A 80 2.68 10.94 8.49
CA THR A 80 3.99 11.22 9.10
C THR A 80 3.93 12.32 10.18
N GLY A 81 2.91 13.17 10.14
CA GLY A 81 2.77 14.31 11.04
C GLY A 81 3.88 15.37 10.90
N ASN A 82 4.82 15.17 10.01
CA ASN A 82 5.93 16.07 9.75
C ASN A 82 5.58 17.03 8.60
N THR A 83 5.22 18.26 8.94
CA THR A 83 4.84 19.30 7.97
C THR A 83 6.02 20.14 7.45
N ALA A 84 7.26 19.82 7.85
CA ALA A 84 8.42 20.56 7.38
C ALA A 84 8.59 20.40 5.87
N LYS A 85 9.07 21.46 5.20
CA LYS A 85 9.40 21.40 3.78
C LYS A 85 10.52 20.38 3.55
N GLY A 86 10.34 19.48 2.58
CA GLY A 86 11.30 18.43 2.25
C GLY A 86 11.22 17.20 3.17
N ALA A 87 10.20 17.10 4.05
CA ALA A 87 9.92 15.89 4.81
C ALA A 87 9.14 14.89 3.92
N ASP A 88 9.74 14.50 2.81
CA ASP A 88 9.24 13.56 1.82
C ASP A 88 9.54 12.09 2.17
N ALA A 89 9.19 11.16 1.31
CA ALA A 89 9.38 9.74 1.54
C ALA A 89 10.87 9.37 1.67
N ALA A 90 11.74 9.98 0.89
CA ALA A 90 13.19 9.73 0.96
C ALA A 90 13.81 10.25 2.26
N ALA A 91 13.39 11.44 2.73
CA ALA A 91 13.84 11.99 4.01
C ALA A 91 13.43 11.10 5.19
N HIS A 92 12.24 10.50 5.16
CA HIS A 92 11.79 9.57 6.19
C HIS A 92 12.58 8.25 6.15
N GLY A 93 12.95 7.74 4.97
CA GLY A 93 13.86 6.60 4.86
C GLY A 93 15.22 6.88 5.49
N ALA A 94 15.82 8.03 5.19
CA ALA A 94 17.07 8.47 5.79
C ALA A 94 16.97 8.64 7.32
N TYR A 95 15.83 9.15 7.82
CA TYR A 95 15.56 9.25 9.25
C TYR A 95 15.51 7.87 9.92
N LEU A 96 14.75 6.92 9.37
CA LEU A 96 14.61 5.59 9.96
C LEU A 96 15.93 4.83 10.04
N ASP A 97 16.83 4.99 9.08
CA ASP A 97 18.16 4.37 9.08
C ASP A 97 19.24 5.23 9.76
N SER A 98 18.83 6.25 10.52
CA SER A 98 19.72 7.11 11.31
C SER A 98 19.75 6.72 12.78
N ALA A 99 20.74 7.28 13.52
CA ALA A 99 20.79 7.15 14.99
C ALA A 99 19.53 7.74 15.67
N ALA A 100 18.96 8.81 15.12
CA ALA A 100 17.75 9.43 15.69
C ALA A 100 16.51 8.52 15.52
N GLY A 101 16.37 7.85 14.38
CA GLY A 101 15.30 6.85 14.16
C GLY A 101 15.47 5.63 15.05
N GLU A 102 16.72 5.16 15.22
CA GLU A 102 17.06 4.07 16.13
C GLU A 102 16.73 4.41 17.59
N ASP A 103 17.10 5.61 18.05
CA ASP A 103 16.83 6.06 19.43
C ASP A 103 15.34 6.26 19.69
N ALA A 104 14.57 6.67 18.69
CA ALA A 104 13.12 6.81 18.77
C ALA A 104 12.40 5.46 18.84
N LEU A 105 13.06 4.35 18.49
CA LEU A 105 12.49 3.00 18.45
C LEU A 105 11.19 2.92 17.63
N VAL A 106 11.17 3.59 16.47
CA VAL A 106 10.05 3.57 15.53
C VAL A 106 10.48 3.01 14.19
N SER A 107 9.59 2.27 13.56
CA SER A 107 9.77 1.78 12.19
C SER A 107 8.42 1.50 11.56
N TRP A 108 8.37 1.55 10.24
CA TRP A 108 7.21 1.21 9.43
C TRP A 108 7.67 0.69 8.07
N HIS A 109 6.76 0.10 7.29
CA HIS A 109 7.14 -0.60 6.08
C HIS A 109 7.30 0.33 4.88
N TYR A 110 6.42 1.32 4.73
CA TYR A 110 6.42 2.22 3.58
C TYR A 110 6.19 3.68 3.96
N THR A 111 6.89 4.58 3.31
CA THR A 111 6.53 5.99 3.26
C THR A 111 6.13 6.37 1.84
N VAL A 112 5.05 7.14 1.72
CA VAL A 112 4.48 7.56 0.44
C VAL A 112 4.30 9.08 0.41
N ASP A 113 4.80 9.72 -0.63
CA ASP A 113 4.53 11.12 -0.93
C ASP A 113 3.85 11.29 -2.30
N ASP A 114 3.79 12.51 -2.83
CA ASP A 114 3.13 12.82 -4.09
C ASP A 114 3.85 12.32 -5.34
N HIS A 115 5.07 11.82 -5.21
CA HIS A 115 5.90 11.38 -6.35
C HIS A 115 6.70 10.09 -6.10
N ALA A 116 6.79 9.60 -4.85
CA ALA A 116 7.61 8.45 -4.50
C ALA A 116 6.92 7.51 -3.51
N ILE A 117 7.30 6.25 -3.58
CA ILE A 117 7.00 5.20 -2.59
C ILE A 117 8.34 4.59 -2.19
N VAL A 118 8.65 4.61 -0.89
CA VAL A 118 9.90 4.07 -0.36
C VAL A 118 9.59 2.99 0.66
N GLN A 119 10.15 1.79 0.45
CA GLN A 119 10.07 0.65 1.36
C GLN A 119 11.23 0.67 2.35
N HIS A 120 10.95 0.46 3.63
CA HIS A 120 11.91 0.51 4.73
C HIS A 120 12.10 -0.81 5.44
N LEU A 121 11.13 -1.69 5.38
CA LEU A 121 11.17 -3.07 5.89
C LEU A 121 10.50 -4.01 4.90
N PRO A 122 10.96 -5.27 4.79
CA PRO A 122 10.22 -6.31 4.12
C PRO A 122 8.82 -6.48 4.73
N ASP A 123 7.82 -6.78 3.92
CA ASP A 123 6.43 -6.89 4.35
C ASP A 123 6.26 -7.91 5.50
N TYR A 124 6.97 -9.03 5.43
CA TYR A 124 6.93 -10.12 6.41
C TYR A 124 7.64 -9.82 7.75
N GLU A 125 8.40 -8.73 7.87
CA GLU A 125 9.00 -8.31 9.13
C GLU A 125 7.98 -7.57 9.99
N THR A 126 8.12 -7.66 11.33
CA THR A 126 7.33 -6.81 12.24
C THR A 126 7.93 -5.41 12.32
N ALA A 127 7.11 -4.39 12.56
CA ALA A 127 7.54 -3.01 12.69
C ALA A 127 7.01 -2.36 13.97
N TYR A 128 7.57 -1.21 14.38
CA TYR A 128 7.16 -0.45 15.55
C TYR A 128 6.42 0.82 15.13
N HIS A 129 5.16 0.70 14.68
CA HIS A 129 4.37 1.83 14.16
C HIS A 129 3.00 2.03 14.82
N ALA A 130 2.43 0.96 15.41
CA ALA A 130 1.05 1.01 15.91
C ALA A 130 0.96 1.49 17.37
N GLY A 131 2.09 1.56 18.10
CA GLY A 131 2.13 2.05 19.47
C GLY A 131 1.37 1.18 20.48
N ASP A 132 1.13 -0.08 20.16
CA ASP A 132 0.42 -1.08 20.98
C ASP A 132 1.35 -2.09 21.67
N GLY A 133 2.67 -1.79 21.67
CA GLY A 133 3.72 -2.64 22.27
C GLY A 133 4.36 -3.57 21.25
N LYS A 134 5.55 -4.10 21.62
CA LYS A 134 6.39 -4.90 20.69
C LYS A 134 5.71 -6.16 20.14
N ASP A 135 4.72 -6.69 20.86
CA ASP A 135 3.95 -7.88 20.50
C ASP A 135 2.47 -7.55 20.30
N GLY A 136 2.13 -6.25 20.27
CA GLY A 136 0.77 -5.80 19.99
C GLY A 136 0.34 -6.15 18.56
N PRO A 137 -0.94 -6.45 18.34
CA PRO A 137 -1.41 -6.93 17.05
C PRO A 137 -1.16 -5.93 15.91
N GLY A 138 -1.21 -4.63 16.15
CA GLY A 138 -0.90 -3.63 15.12
C GLY A 138 0.55 -3.71 14.65
N ASN A 139 1.50 -3.80 15.58
CA ASN A 139 2.92 -3.95 15.24
C ASN A 139 3.26 -5.33 14.67
N ALA A 140 2.60 -6.38 15.17
CA ALA A 140 2.95 -7.76 14.88
C ALA A 140 2.27 -8.34 13.62
N THR A 141 1.16 -7.75 13.16
CA THR A 141 0.32 -8.35 12.12
C THR A 141 -0.08 -7.41 10.99
N SER A 142 0.47 -6.18 10.96
CA SER A 142 0.11 -5.24 9.91
C SER A 142 1.30 -4.63 9.19
N ILE A 143 1.08 -4.30 7.92
CA ILE A 143 1.99 -3.50 7.10
C ILE A 143 1.68 -2.03 7.35
N GLY A 144 2.61 -1.28 7.94
CA GLY A 144 2.45 0.16 8.23
C GLY A 144 2.83 1.03 7.03
N ILE A 145 1.94 1.92 6.63
CA ILE A 145 2.14 2.91 5.55
C ILE A 145 1.99 4.31 6.13
N GLU A 146 3.03 5.13 6.01
CA GLU A 146 3.06 6.53 6.39
C GLU A 146 2.87 7.43 5.16
N ILE A 147 1.80 8.25 5.14
CA ILE A 147 1.54 9.23 4.09
C ILE A 147 2.16 10.56 4.50
N CYS A 148 2.99 11.15 3.62
CA CYS A 148 3.63 12.43 3.87
C CYS A 148 2.61 13.58 3.88
N VAL A 149 2.82 14.54 4.81
CA VAL A 149 2.02 15.76 4.97
C VAL A 149 2.90 17.01 4.90
N ASN A 150 4.05 16.93 4.27
CA ASN A 150 5.06 17.96 4.18
C ASN A 150 4.59 19.19 3.40
N ALA A 151 5.02 20.37 3.84
CA ALA A 151 4.72 21.61 3.13
C ALA A 151 5.34 21.62 1.72
N GLY A 152 4.50 21.95 0.75
CA GLY A 152 4.85 21.98 -0.69
C GLY A 152 4.60 20.69 -1.44
N GLY A 153 4.23 19.59 -0.74
CA GLY A 153 3.73 18.36 -1.35
C GLY A 153 2.23 18.44 -1.67
N ASP A 154 1.79 17.65 -2.62
CA ASP A 154 0.36 17.46 -2.93
C ASP A 154 -0.18 16.26 -2.12
N PHE A 155 -0.87 16.58 -1.02
CA PHE A 155 -1.42 15.55 -0.14
C PHE A 155 -2.50 14.69 -0.81
N ALA A 156 -3.28 15.25 -1.75
CA ALA A 156 -4.27 14.46 -2.47
C ALA A 156 -3.60 13.44 -3.41
N GLN A 157 -2.49 13.83 -4.06
CA GLN A 157 -1.69 12.93 -4.87
C GLN A 157 -0.99 11.87 -3.99
N ALA A 158 -0.45 12.26 -2.82
CA ALA A 158 0.14 11.31 -1.86
C ALA A 158 -0.87 10.25 -1.40
N GLN A 159 -2.13 10.65 -1.13
CA GLN A 159 -3.21 9.71 -0.82
C GLN A 159 -3.53 8.78 -2.01
N ALA A 160 -3.56 9.30 -3.24
CA ALA A 160 -3.79 8.48 -4.43
C ALA A 160 -2.68 7.46 -4.64
N ASN A 161 -1.42 7.84 -4.41
CA ASN A 161 -0.26 6.96 -4.48
C ASN A 161 -0.30 5.88 -3.37
N ALA A 162 -0.64 6.28 -2.14
CA ALA A 162 -0.80 5.35 -1.03
C ALA A 162 -1.94 4.34 -1.28
N ALA A 163 -3.06 4.79 -1.86
CA ALA A 163 -4.15 3.90 -2.23
C ALA A 163 -3.74 2.90 -3.33
N SER A 164 -2.88 3.32 -4.27
CA SER A 164 -2.30 2.44 -5.29
C SER A 164 -1.39 1.37 -4.67
N LEU A 165 -0.55 1.76 -3.69
CA LEU A 165 0.25 0.81 -2.91
C LEU A 165 -0.63 -0.15 -2.11
N VAL A 166 -1.68 0.35 -1.46
CA VAL A 166 -2.64 -0.50 -0.72
C VAL A 166 -3.25 -1.56 -1.62
N ARG A 167 -3.66 -1.21 -2.86
CA ARG A 167 -4.20 -2.20 -3.82
C ARG A 167 -3.18 -3.30 -4.13
N LEU A 168 -1.94 -2.92 -4.40
CA LEU A 168 -0.86 -3.88 -4.66
C LEU A 168 -0.67 -4.82 -3.46
N LEU A 169 -0.59 -4.29 -2.24
CA LEU A 169 -0.41 -5.09 -1.03
C LEU A 169 -1.63 -5.98 -0.72
N MET A 170 -2.84 -5.48 -0.97
CA MET A 170 -4.07 -6.28 -0.86
C MET A 170 -4.04 -7.48 -1.81
N GLU A 171 -3.56 -7.30 -3.04
CA GLU A 171 -3.43 -8.37 -4.04
C GLU A 171 -2.33 -9.35 -3.63
N ASP A 172 -1.13 -8.86 -3.32
CA ASP A 172 0.05 -9.69 -3.00
C ASP A 172 -0.16 -10.57 -1.76
N HIS A 173 -0.84 -10.03 -0.73
CA HIS A 173 -1.01 -10.71 0.57
C HIS A 173 -2.43 -11.23 0.80
N GLY A 174 -3.35 -11.03 -0.13
CA GLY A 174 -4.75 -11.45 0.05
C GLY A 174 -5.49 -10.71 1.17
N ILE A 175 -5.09 -9.46 1.47
CA ILE A 175 -5.67 -8.65 2.53
C ILE A 175 -6.99 -8.03 2.04
N PRO A 176 -8.13 -8.30 2.68
CA PRO A 176 -9.40 -7.70 2.28
C PRO A 176 -9.48 -6.23 2.73
N ILE A 177 -10.31 -5.43 2.05
CA ILE A 177 -10.42 -3.98 2.29
C ILE A 177 -10.85 -3.60 3.70
N ASP A 178 -11.60 -4.44 4.41
CA ASP A 178 -12.01 -4.24 5.81
C ASP A 178 -10.86 -4.44 6.81
N ARG A 179 -9.71 -4.94 6.34
CA ARG A 179 -8.45 -5.03 7.06
C ARG A 179 -7.49 -3.87 6.74
N VAL A 180 -7.89 -2.91 5.92
CA VAL A 180 -7.20 -1.62 5.76
C VAL A 180 -7.73 -0.70 6.84
N VAL A 181 -6.90 -0.39 7.83
CA VAL A 181 -7.32 0.30 9.06
C VAL A 181 -6.50 1.56 9.32
N GLN A 182 -7.05 2.45 10.14
CA GLN A 182 -6.34 3.62 10.65
C GLN A 182 -5.46 3.22 11.85
N HIS A 183 -4.38 3.94 12.14
CA HIS A 183 -3.64 3.77 13.39
C HIS A 183 -4.55 3.83 14.63
N ALA A 184 -5.55 4.71 14.60
CA ALA A 184 -6.58 4.82 15.65
C ALA A 184 -7.25 3.48 16.03
N HIS A 185 -7.30 2.51 15.11
CA HIS A 185 -7.86 1.18 15.34
C HIS A 185 -7.15 0.44 16.49
N TRP A 186 -5.84 0.61 16.62
CA TRP A 186 -5.03 -0.16 17.56
C TRP A 186 -5.01 0.44 18.98
N ASN A 187 -4.89 1.76 19.10
CA ASN A 187 -4.68 2.40 20.40
C ASN A 187 -5.45 3.72 20.59
N GLY A 188 -6.31 4.10 19.63
CA GLY A 188 -7.12 5.33 19.70
C GLY A 188 -6.35 6.61 19.33
N LYS A 189 -5.08 6.55 18.94
CA LYS A 189 -4.31 7.72 18.51
C LYS A 189 -5.00 8.42 17.34
N ASP A 190 -5.06 9.76 17.36
CA ASP A 190 -5.62 10.55 16.26
C ASP A 190 -4.66 10.54 15.06
N CYS A 191 -4.65 9.43 14.33
CA CYS A 191 -3.84 9.17 13.14
C CYS A 191 -4.60 8.18 12.22
N PRO A 192 -4.66 8.43 10.91
CA PRO A 192 -4.13 9.58 10.14
C PRO A 192 -4.93 10.86 10.39
N LYS A 193 -4.29 11.91 10.90
CA LYS A 193 -4.97 13.08 11.48
C LYS A 193 -5.74 13.90 10.44
N THR A 194 -5.13 14.19 9.30
CA THR A 194 -5.74 15.05 8.26
C THR A 194 -6.95 14.36 7.62
N ILE A 195 -6.83 13.07 7.35
CA ILE A 195 -7.93 12.26 6.81
C ILE A 195 -9.07 12.18 7.83
N ARG A 196 -8.76 11.97 9.10
CA ARG A 196 -9.76 11.88 10.19
C ARG A 196 -10.47 13.20 10.49
N ALA A 197 -9.80 14.33 10.27
CA ALA A 197 -10.37 15.65 10.53
C ALA A 197 -11.53 16.02 9.59
N THR A 198 -11.68 15.33 8.47
CA THR A 198 -12.72 15.61 7.47
C THR A 198 -13.74 14.47 7.43
N THR A 199 -15.00 14.79 7.65
CA THR A 199 -16.10 13.80 7.58
C THR A 199 -16.14 13.15 6.19
N GLY A 200 -16.15 11.81 6.16
CA GLY A 200 -16.20 11.03 4.93
C GLY A 200 -14.86 10.87 4.21
N ALA A 201 -13.77 11.51 4.66
CA ALA A 201 -12.48 11.40 3.97
C ALA A 201 -11.85 10.01 4.10
N TRP A 202 -12.08 9.32 5.21
CA TRP A 202 -11.62 7.93 5.35
C TRP A 202 -12.33 7.00 4.37
N GLU A 203 -13.64 7.10 4.24
CA GLU A 203 -14.44 6.36 3.26
C GLU A 203 -14.00 6.69 1.83
N GLY A 204 -13.67 7.97 1.57
CA GLY A 204 -13.08 8.42 0.32
C GLY A 204 -11.73 7.75 0.04
N PHE A 205 -10.85 7.69 1.03
CA PHE A 205 -9.57 6.98 0.92
C PHE A 205 -9.76 5.48 0.66
N LEU A 206 -10.67 4.81 1.40
CA LEU A 206 -11.01 3.40 1.14
C LEU A 206 -11.61 3.20 -0.26
N ALA A 207 -12.36 4.16 -0.79
CA ALA A 207 -12.84 4.11 -2.17
C ALA A 207 -11.69 4.17 -3.18
N LEU A 208 -10.65 4.98 -2.93
CA LEU A 208 -9.41 4.97 -3.73
C LEU A 208 -8.68 3.62 -3.62
N CYS A 209 -8.62 3.02 -2.43
CA CYS A 209 -8.00 1.70 -2.21
C CYS A 209 -8.74 0.57 -2.93
N ARG A 210 -10.05 0.67 -3.12
CA ARG A 210 -10.80 -0.30 -3.95
C ARG A 210 -10.46 -0.19 -5.42
N GLY A 211 -9.79 0.88 -5.83
CA GLY A 211 -9.44 1.18 -7.20
C GLY A 211 -10.65 1.65 -8.01
N LYS A 212 -10.41 1.97 -9.24
CA LYS A 212 -11.48 2.05 -10.23
C LYS A 212 -11.98 0.61 -10.41
N THR A 213 -12.95 0.21 -9.61
CA THR A 213 -13.60 -1.09 -9.78
C THR A 213 -14.02 -1.23 -11.24
N ALA A 214 -14.06 -2.47 -11.74
CA ALA A 214 -14.83 -2.79 -12.96
C ALA A 214 -16.15 -1.99 -13.01
N GLY A 215 -16.74 -1.68 -11.84
CA GLY A 215 -17.87 -0.80 -11.66
C GLY A 215 -17.72 0.64 -12.18
N VAL A 216 -16.52 1.23 -12.27
CA VAL A 216 -16.38 2.57 -12.90
C VAL A 216 -16.37 2.43 -14.44
N SER A 217 -15.77 1.37 -14.97
CA SER A 217 -15.89 1.00 -16.38
C SER A 217 -17.33 0.58 -16.71
N GLU A 218 -17.97 -0.20 -15.83
CA GLU A 218 -19.37 -0.59 -15.94
C GLU A 218 -20.33 0.59 -15.74
N LEU A 219 -20.04 1.45 -14.75
CA LEU A 219 -20.78 2.70 -14.54
C LEU A 219 -20.62 3.62 -15.75
N GLY A 220 -19.40 3.80 -16.26
CA GLY A 220 -19.15 4.59 -17.47
C GLY A 220 -19.94 4.07 -18.67
N ALA A 221 -19.88 2.78 -18.93
CA ALA A 221 -20.64 2.13 -20.01
C ALA A 221 -22.15 2.21 -19.78
N ALA A 222 -22.62 2.06 -18.54
CA ALA A 222 -24.03 2.20 -18.18
C ALA A 222 -24.51 3.64 -18.39
N VAL A 223 -23.71 4.62 -17.93
CA VAL A 223 -23.99 6.06 -18.12
C VAL A 223 -24.04 6.42 -19.61
N ASP A 224 -23.13 5.90 -20.43
CA ASP A 224 -23.14 6.16 -21.88
C ASP A 224 -24.40 5.55 -22.55
N LYS A 225 -24.84 4.36 -22.11
CA LYS A 225 -26.12 3.76 -22.57
C LYS A 225 -27.33 4.61 -22.15
N LEU A 226 -27.35 5.11 -20.90
CA LEU A 226 -28.43 5.96 -20.40
C LEU A 226 -28.47 7.32 -21.13
N ALA A 227 -27.31 7.88 -21.47
CA ALA A 227 -27.20 9.10 -22.27
C ALA A 227 -27.69 8.86 -23.71
N ALA A 228 -27.27 7.78 -24.34
CA ALA A 228 -27.72 7.39 -25.67
C ALA A 228 -29.23 7.14 -25.73
N ALA A 229 -29.82 6.61 -24.64
CA ALA A 229 -31.27 6.44 -24.50
C ALA A 229 -32.03 7.73 -24.16
N GLY A 230 -31.35 8.88 -24.03
CA GLY A 230 -31.97 10.16 -23.66
C GLY A 230 -32.48 10.22 -22.21
N LEU A 231 -32.09 9.27 -21.37
CA LEU A 231 -32.51 9.20 -19.97
C LEU A 231 -31.75 10.18 -19.07
N ILE A 232 -30.53 10.51 -19.45
CA ILE A 232 -29.68 11.52 -18.80
C ILE A 232 -29.08 12.47 -19.82
N ASN A 233 -28.77 13.71 -19.42
CA ASN A 233 -28.23 14.76 -20.28
C ASN A 233 -26.86 15.28 -19.82
N SER A 234 -26.30 14.77 -18.74
CA SER A 234 -25.01 15.18 -18.18
C SER A 234 -24.18 13.93 -17.81
N PRO A 235 -23.66 13.18 -18.81
CA PRO A 235 -22.96 11.93 -18.54
C PRO A 235 -21.75 12.10 -17.63
N ASP A 236 -20.99 13.21 -17.74
CA ASP A 236 -19.80 13.45 -16.88
C ASP A 236 -20.16 13.59 -15.40
N TYR A 237 -21.31 14.22 -15.09
CA TYR A 237 -21.82 14.29 -13.71
C TYR A 237 -22.08 12.87 -13.14
N TRP A 238 -22.70 11.99 -13.95
CA TRP A 238 -23.01 10.63 -13.55
C TRP A 238 -21.75 9.73 -13.47
N LYS A 239 -20.77 9.93 -14.37
CA LYS A 239 -19.48 9.23 -14.33
C LYS A 239 -18.64 9.63 -13.12
N GLY A 240 -18.86 10.82 -12.57
CA GLY A 240 -18.18 11.30 -11.37
C GLY A 240 -18.53 10.56 -10.08
N GLY A 241 -19.61 9.75 -10.06
CA GLY A 241 -19.97 8.87 -8.94
C GLY A 241 -20.54 9.58 -7.70
N VAL A 242 -20.73 10.91 -7.75
CA VAL A 242 -21.26 11.70 -6.62
C VAL A 242 -22.61 12.25 -6.99
N TYR A 243 -23.68 11.61 -6.53
CA TYR A 243 -25.07 12.01 -6.84
C TYR A 243 -25.87 12.32 -5.61
N SER A 244 -26.84 13.26 -5.71
CA SER A 244 -27.85 13.42 -4.70
C SER A 244 -28.91 12.30 -4.77
N ALA A 245 -29.54 11.98 -3.64
CA ALA A 245 -30.64 11.03 -3.59
C ALA A 245 -31.79 11.45 -4.54
N ALA A 246 -32.05 12.74 -4.66
CA ALA A 246 -33.08 13.29 -5.55
C ALA A 246 -32.77 13.00 -7.03
N ASN A 247 -31.52 13.13 -7.43
CA ASN A 247 -31.11 12.83 -8.83
C ASN A 247 -31.23 11.34 -9.14
N VAL A 248 -30.85 10.46 -8.20
CA VAL A 248 -31.03 9.01 -8.36
C VAL A 248 -32.51 8.64 -8.46
N GLN A 249 -33.36 9.22 -7.61
CA GLN A 249 -34.80 8.99 -7.63
C GLN A 249 -35.42 9.44 -8.96
N ALA A 250 -35.05 10.63 -9.47
CA ALA A 250 -35.53 11.14 -10.74
C ALA A 250 -35.10 10.23 -11.91
N LEU A 251 -33.86 9.71 -11.90
CA LEU A 251 -33.39 8.77 -12.90
C LEU A 251 -34.19 7.46 -12.88
N ILE A 252 -34.45 6.89 -11.69
CA ILE A 252 -35.23 5.64 -11.55
C ILE A 252 -36.63 5.83 -12.12
N ILE A 253 -37.30 6.95 -11.78
CA ILE A 253 -38.65 7.25 -12.28
C ILE A 253 -38.64 7.35 -13.82
N LYS A 254 -37.65 8.07 -14.38
CA LYS A 254 -37.54 8.26 -15.81
C LYS A 254 -37.24 6.95 -16.55
N TRP A 255 -36.41 6.11 -15.97
CA TRP A 255 -36.10 4.78 -16.50
C TRP A 255 -37.32 3.87 -16.45
N ALA A 256 -38.02 3.81 -15.32
CA ALA A 256 -39.26 3.01 -15.22
C ALA A 256 -40.34 3.43 -16.22
N ALA A 257 -40.42 4.71 -16.58
CA ALA A 257 -41.34 5.21 -17.60
C ALA A 257 -40.92 4.89 -19.05
N SER A 258 -39.69 4.40 -19.25
CA SER A 258 -39.16 4.02 -20.58
C SER A 258 -39.25 2.52 -20.86
N LEU A 259 -39.66 1.71 -19.87
CA LEU A 259 -39.93 0.27 -20.01
C LEU A 259 -41.35 0.02 -20.51
#